data_e7571021a00b0f42b72fa9ea6c52f462
#
_entry.id   e7571021a00b0f42b72fa9ea6c52f462
#
_cell.length_a   1.000
_cell.length_b   1.000
_cell.length_c   1.000
_cell.angle_alpha   90.00
_cell.angle_beta   90.00
_cell.angle_gamma   90.00
#
_symmetry.space_group_name_H-M   'P 1'
#
loop_
_entity.id
_entity.type
_entity.pdbx_description
1 polymer ?
#
loop_
_entity_poly.entity_id
_entity_poly.type
_entity_poly.pdbx_seq_one_letter_code
_entity_poly.pdbx_strand_id
1 'polypeptide(L)'
;ILSRKITQSRAVGRVNGEAVSVSRMKEIAAYLIDIHGQHEHQSLLSKKKHLDILDEYAKQPLGDKKQQLSVTYKAYRALKDEYEKSNIDNEERSRELSFLEYEVKEIEEASLVSGEDEELEAQFRKFSNGKKIMEGVNAAYSATGGEMESASELIGRAVRELSQVSGYDEDVEALESQLSEIDSLLSDFNHEISGYISQAEFDEETFYETQKRLDEINHLKSKYGNSIDDILISLNEKRERISVLNDYDSYLQKLEQQLAKKEKELAQISDEVSEIRQGSAVKLVSEIKSALNDLNFLDVQFDMQFDRLPDYTANGIDAPEFLISTNPGEPLKPLGKVASGGELSRIMLGIKTIMAENDHIESLIFDEIDSGISGRTAQMVSEKMNELGRNHQIICITHLPQIA
;
A
#
# COMPACT_ATOMS: atom_id res chain seq x y z
N ILE A 1 8.05 -31.76 -36.56
CA ILE A 1 7.14 -31.97 -37.73
C ILE A 1 5.81 -31.29 -37.40
N LEU A 2 5.41 -30.32 -38.22
CA LEU A 2 4.07 -29.75 -38.20
C LEU A 2 3.22 -30.46 -39.23
N SER A 3 2.04 -30.94 -38.85
CA SER A 3 1.10 -31.59 -39.77
C SER A 3 -0.35 -31.16 -39.47
N ARG A 4 -1.14 -31.02 -40.53
CA ARG A 4 -2.59 -30.73 -40.41
C ARG A 4 -3.39 -31.70 -41.22
N LYS A 5 -4.25 -32.46 -40.56
CA LYS A 5 -5.18 -33.37 -41.25
C LYS A 5 -6.52 -32.64 -41.37
N ILE A 6 -6.97 -32.47 -42.62
CA ILE A 6 -8.24 -31.83 -42.94
C ILE A 6 -9.19 -32.93 -43.41
N THR A 7 -10.38 -33.02 -42.84
CA THR A 7 -11.46 -33.88 -43.21
C THR A 7 -12.71 -33.06 -43.53
N GLN A 8 -13.75 -33.64 -44.11
CA GLN A 8 -14.96 -32.92 -44.49
C GLN A 8 -15.64 -32.17 -43.30
N SER A 9 -15.42 -32.64 -42.04
CA SER A 9 -16.08 -32.06 -40.85
C SER A 9 -15.15 -31.33 -39.90
N ARG A 10 -13.83 -31.52 -39.95
CA ARG A 10 -12.87 -30.89 -39.05
C ARG A 10 -11.42 -30.91 -39.55
N ALA A 11 -10.65 -29.98 -39.06
CA ALA A 11 -9.21 -29.97 -39.23
C ALA A 11 -8.50 -30.16 -37.88
N VAL A 12 -7.50 -31.05 -37.83
CA VAL A 12 -6.74 -31.37 -36.63
C VAL A 12 -5.27 -31.07 -36.91
N GLY A 13 -4.70 -30.12 -36.13
CA GLY A 13 -3.27 -29.80 -36.17
C GLY A 13 -2.49 -30.73 -35.23
N ARG A 14 -1.26 -31.09 -35.67
CA ARG A 14 -0.36 -31.88 -34.82
C ARG A 14 1.06 -31.32 -34.88
N VAL A 15 1.76 -31.34 -33.76
CA VAL A 15 3.19 -31.05 -33.63
C VAL A 15 3.88 -32.31 -33.14
N ASN A 16 4.83 -32.83 -33.88
CA ASN A 16 5.55 -34.06 -33.59
C ASN A 16 4.62 -35.26 -33.27
N GLY A 17 3.44 -35.29 -33.91
CA GLY A 17 2.43 -36.36 -33.72
C GLY A 17 1.38 -36.06 -32.67
N GLU A 18 1.57 -35.09 -31.78
CA GLU A 18 0.62 -34.68 -30.75
C GLU A 18 -0.40 -33.67 -31.29
N ALA A 19 -1.67 -33.82 -30.93
CA ALA A 19 -2.71 -32.89 -31.36
C ALA A 19 -2.61 -31.57 -30.60
N VAL A 20 -2.60 -30.46 -31.33
CA VAL A 20 -2.52 -29.11 -30.76
C VAL A 20 -3.64 -28.22 -31.30
N SER A 21 -3.94 -27.14 -30.54
CA SER A 21 -4.87 -26.10 -31.01
C SER A 21 -4.32 -25.35 -32.22
N VAL A 22 -5.22 -24.76 -33.02
CA VAL A 22 -4.84 -23.95 -34.19
C VAL A 22 -3.99 -22.74 -33.77
N SER A 23 -4.29 -22.13 -32.61
CA SER A 23 -3.50 -21.03 -32.06
C SER A 23 -2.06 -21.47 -31.77
N ARG A 24 -1.89 -22.59 -31.09
CA ARG A 24 -0.56 -23.13 -30.76
C ARG A 24 0.23 -23.54 -32.00
N MET A 25 -0.46 -24.09 -33.03
CA MET A 25 0.17 -24.38 -34.31
C MET A 25 0.64 -23.10 -35.01
N LYS A 26 -0.17 -22.02 -35.01
CA LYS A 26 0.25 -20.73 -35.60
C LYS A 26 1.46 -20.14 -34.87
N GLU A 27 1.47 -20.18 -33.52
CA GLU A 27 2.63 -19.72 -32.75
C GLU A 27 3.93 -20.44 -33.16
N ILE A 28 3.86 -21.78 -33.28
CA ILE A 28 5.06 -22.57 -33.66
C ILE A 28 5.43 -22.35 -35.12
N ALA A 29 4.46 -22.23 -36.01
CA ALA A 29 4.71 -21.98 -37.42
C ALA A 29 5.40 -20.63 -37.66
N ALA A 30 5.08 -19.61 -36.86
CA ALA A 30 5.70 -18.27 -36.92
C ALA A 30 7.22 -18.26 -36.62
N TYR A 31 7.76 -19.31 -36.00
CA TYR A 31 9.22 -19.47 -35.82
C TYR A 31 9.91 -20.19 -36.97
N LEU A 32 9.15 -20.79 -37.89
CA LEU A 32 9.69 -21.63 -38.97
C LEU A 32 9.48 -21.00 -40.31
N ILE A 33 8.38 -20.29 -40.50
CA ILE A 33 7.95 -19.79 -41.81
C ILE A 33 7.40 -18.37 -41.63
N ASP A 34 7.87 -17.45 -42.47
CA ASP A 34 7.30 -16.11 -42.61
C ASP A 34 6.69 -15.95 -43.99
N ILE A 35 5.42 -15.51 -44.06
CA ILE A 35 4.65 -15.42 -45.29
C ILE A 35 4.35 -13.95 -45.56
N HIS A 36 4.72 -13.48 -46.75
CA HIS A 36 4.56 -12.09 -47.19
C HIS A 36 3.58 -12.03 -48.38
N GLY A 37 2.34 -11.64 -48.13
CA GLY A 37 1.25 -11.52 -49.10
C GLY A 37 0.08 -10.66 -48.61
N GLN A 38 -0.95 -10.49 -49.46
CA GLN A 38 -2.02 -9.48 -49.22
C GLN A 38 -2.96 -9.77 -48.02
N HIS A 39 -3.02 -11.00 -47.52
CA HIS A 39 -4.02 -11.44 -46.55
C HIS A 39 -3.47 -12.10 -45.30
N GLU A 40 -2.18 -12.03 -45.02
CA GLU A 40 -1.61 -12.71 -43.87
C GLU A 40 -1.04 -11.78 -42.82
N HIS A 41 -1.05 -12.27 -41.58
CA HIS A 41 -0.53 -11.56 -40.40
C HIS A 41 0.99 -11.46 -40.46
N GLN A 42 1.48 -10.49 -41.16
CA GLN A 42 2.92 -10.22 -41.29
C GLN A 42 3.45 -9.72 -39.97
N SER A 43 4.37 -10.47 -39.38
CA SER A 43 5.00 -10.13 -38.11
C SER A 43 5.62 -8.73 -38.11
N LEU A 44 6.21 -8.34 -39.24
CA LEU A 44 6.85 -7.05 -39.47
C LEU A 44 5.90 -5.84 -39.53
N LEU A 45 4.60 -6.04 -39.78
CA LEU A 45 3.61 -4.97 -39.76
C LEU A 45 3.14 -4.59 -38.35
N SER A 46 3.45 -5.43 -37.37
CA SER A 46 3.04 -5.20 -35.99
C SER A 46 4.03 -4.23 -35.31
N LYS A 47 3.56 -3.08 -34.87
CA LYS A 47 4.34 -2.11 -34.07
C LYS A 47 5.12 -2.79 -32.93
N LYS A 48 4.55 -3.84 -32.30
CA LYS A 48 5.20 -4.59 -31.21
C LYS A 48 6.49 -5.29 -31.63
N LYS A 49 6.64 -5.63 -32.92
CA LYS A 49 7.82 -6.31 -33.46
C LYS A 49 8.93 -5.35 -33.92
N HIS A 50 8.61 -4.07 -34.12
CA HIS A 50 9.60 -3.10 -34.59
C HIS A 50 10.75 -2.91 -33.59
N LEU A 51 10.46 -3.01 -32.30
CA LEU A 51 11.49 -3.00 -31.26
C LEU A 51 12.39 -4.24 -31.32
N ASP A 52 11.80 -5.43 -31.54
CA ASP A 52 12.58 -6.68 -31.66
C ASP A 52 13.53 -6.62 -32.85
N ILE A 53 13.06 -6.09 -34.01
CA ILE A 53 13.87 -5.92 -35.23
C ILE A 53 15.03 -4.96 -34.99
N LEU A 54 14.74 -3.82 -34.38
CA LEU A 54 15.76 -2.84 -34.02
C LEU A 54 16.80 -3.42 -33.05
N ASP A 55 16.34 -4.13 -32.04
CA ASP A 55 17.22 -4.76 -31.02
C ASP A 55 18.10 -5.85 -31.64
N GLU A 56 17.59 -6.62 -32.60
CA GLU A 56 18.38 -7.64 -33.30
C GLU A 56 19.43 -6.98 -34.22
N TYR A 57 19.06 -5.92 -34.95
CA TYR A 57 20.02 -5.13 -35.74
C TYR A 57 21.07 -4.48 -34.84
N ALA A 58 20.67 -3.95 -33.68
CA ALA A 58 21.53 -3.28 -32.72
C ALA A 58 22.22 -4.24 -31.72
N LYS A 59 22.19 -5.55 -31.96
CA LYS A 59 22.68 -6.58 -31.01
C LYS A 59 24.14 -6.34 -30.57
N GLN A 60 25.03 -6.01 -31.48
CA GLN A 60 26.41 -5.72 -31.13
C GLN A 60 26.59 -4.42 -30.33
N PRO A 61 26.04 -3.26 -30.73
CA PRO A 61 26.09 -2.05 -29.91
C PRO A 61 25.38 -2.14 -28.55
N LEU A 62 24.29 -2.89 -28.46
CA LEU A 62 23.56 -3.10 -27.20
C LEU A 62 24.36 -3.97 -26.23
N GLY A 63 25.11 -4.97 -26.73
CA GLY A 63 25.87 -5.90 -25.87
C GLY A 63 25.03 -6.43 -24.69
N ASP A 64 25.58 -6.35 -23.49
CA ASP A 64 24.91 -6.84 -22.27
C ASP A 64 23.88 -5.84 -21.68
N LYS A 65 23.77 -4.60 -22.23
CA LYS A 65 22.90 -3.56 -21.64
C LYS A 65 21.43 -3.94 -21.63
N LYS A 66 20.96 -4.65 -22.66
CA LYS A 66 19.58 -5.16 -22.70
C LYS A 66 19.31 -6.16 -21.58
N GLN A 67 20.27 -7.04 -21.28
CA GLN A 67 20.16 -7.99 -20.18
C GLN A 67 20.20 -7.27 -18.82
N GLN A 68 21.11 -6.30 -18.65
CA GLN A 68 21.19 -5.46 -17.44
C GLN A 68 19.88 -4.71 -17.20
N LEU A 69 19.29 -4.12 -18.24
CA LEU A 69 17.99 -3.46 -18.17
C LEU A 69 16.89 -4.41 -17.67
N SER A 70 16.80 -5.61 -18.26
CA SER A 70 15.80 -6.61 -17.86
C SER A 70 15.98 -7.07 -16.41
N VAL A 71 17.21 -7.27 -15.94
CA VAL A 71 17.51 -7.64 -14.55
C VAL A 71 17.15 -6.51 -13.60
N THR A 72 17.54 -5.27 -13.93
CA THR A 72 17.24 -4.09 -13.10
C THR A 72 15.74 -3.84 -13.02
N TYR A 73 15.00 -3.98 -14.14
CA TYR A 73 13.55 -3.88 -14.16
C TYR A 73 12.88 -4.92 -13.25
N LYS A 74 13.31 -6.18 -13.32
CA LYS A 74 12.77 -7.24 -12.44
C LYS A 74 13.00 -6.93 -10.97
N ALA A 75 14.19 -6.44 -10.62
CA ALA A 75 14.50 -6.04 -9.25
C ALA A 75 13.66 -4.84 -8.79
N TYR A 76 13.52 -3.81 -9.64
CA TYR A 76 12.64 -2.66 -9.39
C TYR A 76 11.19 -3.10 -9.17
N ARG A 77 10.67 -3.97 -10.05
CA ARG A 77 9.29 -4.45 -9.96
C ARG A 77 9.02 -5.25 -8.69
N ALA A 78 9.97 -6.11 -8.29
CA ALA A 78 9.87 -6.87 -7.04
C ALA A 78 9.81 -5.94 -5.82
N LEU A 79 10.69 -4.92 -5.76
CA LEU A 79 10.68 -3.93 -4.69
C LEU A 79 9.40 -3.08 -4.68
N LYS A 80 8.89 -2.72 -5.86
CA LYS A 80 7.64 -1.96 -5.99
C LYS A 80 6.43 -2.79 -5.50
N ASP A 81 6.32 -4.03 -5.92
CA ASP A 81 5.25 -4.95 -5.49
C ASP A 81 5.31 -5.22 -3.97
N GLU A 82 6.51 -5.30 -3.39
CA GLU A 82 6.72 -5.45 -1.95
C GLU A 82 6.32 -4.18 -1.19
N TYR A 83 6.72 -3.00 -1.68
CA TYR A 83 6.33 -1.71 -1.10
C TYR A 83 4.81 -1.49 -1.15
N GLU A 84 4.17 -1.75 -2.29
CA GLU A 84 2.72 -1.61 -2.45
C GLU A 84 1.95 -2.53 -1.51
N LYS A 85 2.36 -3.79 -1.35
CA LYS A 85 1.76 -4.73 -0.38
C LYS A 85 1.91 -4.27 1.06
N SER A 86 3.09 -3.77 1.39
CA SER A 86 3.40 -3.29 2.75
C SER A 86 2.68 -1.97 3.07
N ASN A 87 2.45 -1.11 2.09
CA ASN A 87 1.84 0.20 2.30
C ASN A 87 0.30 0.16 2.48
N ILE A 88 -0.37 -0.91 2.09
CA ILE A 88 -1.84 -1.04 2.24
C ILE A 88 -2.26 -1.05 3.72
N ASP A 89 -1.43 -1.62 4.62
CA ASP A 89 -1.71 -1.69 6.05
C ASP A 89 -1.24 -0.45 6.85
N ASN A 90 -0.63 0.54 6.22
CA ASN A 90 0.04 1.65 6.90
C ASN A 90 -0.92 2.60 7.63
N GLU A 91 -2.10 2.88 7.06
CA GLU A 91 -3.08 3.77 7.72
C GLU A 91 -3.70 3.13 8.97
N GLU A 92 -4.02 1.84 8.91
CA GLU A 92 -4.58 1.10 10.04
C GLU A 92 -3.54 0.97 11.16
N ARG A 93 -2.30 0.66 10.80
CA ARG A 93 -1.16 0.59 11.73
C ARG A 93 -0.85 1.94 12.39
N SER A 94 -0.85 3.04 11.64
CA SER A 94 -0.62 4.38 12.17
C SER A 94 -1.70 4.79 13.17
N ARG A 95 -2.95 4.40 12.94
CA ARG A 95 -4.06 4.61 13.90
C ARG A 95 -3.87 3.77 15.15
N GLU A 96 -3.49 2.48 14.99
CA GLU A 96 -3.20 1.58 16.11
C GLU A 96 -2.06 2.14 16.97
N LEU A 97 -0.97 2.58 16.34
CA LEU A 97 0.19 3.17 17.03
C LEU A 97 -0.21 4.40 17.84
N SER A 98 -0.91 5.35 17.22
CA SER A 98 -1.33 6.58 17.92
C SER A 98 -2.27 6.30 19.09
N PHE A 99 -3.13 5.28 18.97
CA PHE A 99 -4.04 4.87 20.03
C PHE A 99 -3.28 4.23 21.19
N LEU A 100 -2.36 3.32 20.89
CA LEU A 100 -1.52 2.67 21.92
C LEU A 100 -0.61 3.67 22.65
N GLU A 101 -0.01 4.62 21.93
CA GLU A 101 0.81 5.68 22.54
C GLU A 101 -0.01 6.56 23.49
N TYR A 102 -1.24 6.89 23.14
CA TYR A 102 -2.15 7.61 24.02
C TYR A 102 -2.46 6.82 25.29
N GLU A 103 -2.81 5.53 25.17
CA GLU A 103 -3.12 4.66 26.31
C GLU A 103 -1.92 4.45 27.23
N VAL A 104 -0.73 4.22 26.66
CA VAL A 104 0.53 4.12 27.42
C VAL A 104 0.77 5.39 28.22
N LYS A 105 0.63 6.55 27.59
CA LYS A 105 0.83 7.84 28.24
C LYS A 105 -0.17 8.07 29.39
N GLU A 106 -1.45 7.75 29.21
CA GLU A 106 -2.48 7.90 30.24
C GLU A 106 -2.14 7.02 31.47
N ILE A 107 -1.68 5.79 31.27
CA ILE A 107 -1.30 4.90 32.38
C ILE A 107 -0.01 5.36 33.06
N GLU A 108 0.98 5.81 32.31
CA GLU A 108 2.27 6.29 32.84
C GLU A 108 2.11 7.57 33.67
N GLU A 109 1.29 8.52 33.20
CA GLU A 109 1.02 9.78 33.92
C GLU A 109 0.36 9.52 35.28
N ALA A 110 -0.42 8.45 35.39
CA ALA A 110 -1.04 8.08 36.65
C ALA A 110 -0.07 7.50 37.70
N SER A 111 1.12 7.08 37.30
CA SER A 111 2.20 6.60 38.19
C SER A 111 1.71 5.57 39.21
N LEU A 112 0.99 4.54 38.75
CA LEU A 112 0.37 3.52 39.60
C LEU A 112 1.41 2.66 40.33
N VAL A 113 1.13 2.36 41.62
CA VAL A 113 1.95 1.48 42.43
C VAL A 113 1.12 0.24 42.83
N SER A 114 1.70 -0.96 42.66
CA SER A 114 1.00 -2.21 43.04
C SER A 114 0.61 -2.20 44.50
N GLY A 115 -0.68 -2.51 44.79
CA GLY A 115 -1.24 -2.51 46.18
C GLY A 115 -1.68 -1.14 46.70
N GLU A 116 -1.45 -0.03 45.97
CA GLU A 116 -1.87 1.33 46.36
C GLU A 116 -3.39 1.41 46.57
N ASP A 117 -4.16 0.75 45.71
CA ASP A 117 -5.63 0.72 45.78
C ASP A 117 -6.15 0.06 47.03
N GLU A 118 -5.55 -1.03 47.49
CA GLU A 118 -5.95 -1.71 48.73
C GLU A 118 -5.67 -0.85 49.96
N GLU A 119 -4.52 -0.18 50.00
CA GLU A 119 -4.15 0.74 51.06
C GLU A 119 -5.11 1.95 51.11
N LEU A 120 -5.36 2.56 49.98
CA LEU A 120 -6.27 3.72 49.88
C LEU A 120 -7.71 3.34 50.20
N GLU A 121 -8.21 2.16 49.81
CA GLU A 121 -9.52 1.67 50.20
C GLU A 121 -9.65 1.47 51.73
N ALA A 122 -8.61 0.94 52.36
CA ALA A 122 -8.59 0.80 53.81
C ALA A 122 -8.62 2.16 54.52
N GLN A 123 -7.84 3.13 54.05
CA GLN A 123 -7.82 4.51 54.54
C GLN A 123 -9.17 5.20 54.29
N PHE A 124 -9.75 5.09 53.12
CA PHE A 124 -11.05 5.67 52.78
C PHE A 124 -12.19 5.14 53.70
N ARG A 125 -12.21 3.81 53.94
CA ARG A 125 -13.17 3.22 54.89
C ARG A 125 -13.02 3.79 56.31
N LYS A 126 -11.77 3.95 56.77
CA LYS A 126 -11.48 4.55 58.11
C LYS A 126 -11.97 5.99 58.17
N PHE A 127 -11.61 6.82 57.18
CA PHE A 127 -12.06 8.22 57.13
C PHE A 127 -13.57 8.38 56.94
N SER A 128 -14.18 7.57 56.08
CA SER A 128 -15.64 7.59 55.88
C SER A 128 -16.42 7.23 57.13
N ASN A 129 -15.93 6.27 57.92
CA ASN A 129 -16.51 5.95 59.22
C ASN A 129 -16.29 7.07 60.25
N GLY A 130 -15.08 7.68 60.26
CA GLY A 130 -14.76 8.84 61.08
C GLY A 130 -15.70 10.01 60.80
N LYS A 131 -15.92 10.33 59.53
CA LYS A 131 -16.85 11.38 59.08
C LYS A 131 -18.27 11.13 59.59
N LYS A 132 -18.82 9.93 59.42
CA LYS A 132 -20.16 9.57 59.93
C LYS A 132 -20.28 9.68 61.43
N ILE A 133 -19.23 9.25 62.21
CA ILE A 133 -19.17 9.42 63.65
C ILE A 133 -19.24 10.89 64.05
N MET A 134 -18.39 11.73 63.38
CA MET A 134 -18.37 13.17 63.69
C MET A 134 -19.69 13.87 63.32
N GLU A 135 -20.30 13.54 62.19
CA GLU A 135 -21.62 14.07 61.81
C GLU A 135 -22.70 13.71 62.86
N GLY A 136 -22.72 12.45 63.29
CA GLY A 136 -23.66 11.97 64.32
C GLY A 136 -23.43 12.63 65.64
N VAL A 137 -22.17 12.73 66.08
CA VAL A 137 -21.82 13.36 67.37
C VAL A 137 -22.10 14.86 67.35
N ASN A 138 -21.77 15.56 66.28
CA ASN A 138 -22.10 16.99 66.17
C ASN A 138 -23.62 17.24 66.12
N ALA A 139 -24.39 16.41 65.46
CA ALA A 139 -25.84 16.50 65.43
C ALA A 139 -26.43 16.29 66.81
N ALA A 140 -25.92 15.30 67.59
CA ALA A 140 -26.34 15.05 68.97
C ALA A 140 -25.99 16.25 69.86
N TYR A 141 -24.76 16.78 69.75
CA TYR A 141 -24.36 17.98 70.54
C TYR A 141 -25.22 19.20 70.22
N SER A 142 -25.48 19.45 68.91
CA SER A 142 -26.35 20.56 68.52
C SER A 142 -27.76 20.45 69.10
N ALA A 143 -28.29 19.24 69.14
CA ALA A 143 -29.63 18.99 69.74
C ALA A 143 -29.68 19.12 71.27
N THR A 144 -28.59 18.75 71.97
CA THR A 144 -28.57 18.70 73.45
C THR A 144 -27.92 19.90 74.06
N GLY A 145 -26.82 20.47 73.57
CA GLY A 145 -26.03 21.52 74.17
C GLY A 145 -25.79 22.75 73.28
N GLY A 146 -26.42 22.85 72.09
CA GLY A 146 -26.28 23.94 71.15
C GLY A 146 -26.79 25.28 71.65
N GLU A 147 -26.49 26.39 70.97
CA GLU A 147 -26.76 27.77 71.43
C GLU A 147 -28.23 28.21 71.32
N MET A 148 -29.05 27.60 70.45
CA MET A 148 -30.50 27.96 70.35
C MET A 148 -31.38 26.71 70.25
N GLU A 149 -32.49 26.72 71.03
CA GLU A 149 -33.49 25.65 71.01
C GLU A 149 -32.95 24.25 71.41
N SER A 150 -31.81 24.20 72.13
CA SER A 150 -31.25 22.94 72.60
C SER A 150 -32.03 22.40 73.83
N ALA A 151 -31.86 21.07 74.01
CA ALA A 151 -32.52 20.43 75.22
C ALA A 151 -32.08 21.07 76.54
N SER A 152 -30.79 21.44 76.65
CA SER A 152 -30.31 22.15 77.87
C SER A 152 -31.02 23.50 78.08
N GLU A 153 -31.22 24.27 77.00
CA GLU A 153 -31.92 25.55 77.08
C GLU A 153 -33.38 25.36 77.51
N LEU A 154 -34.06 24.39 76.89
CA LEU A 154 -35.49 24.08 77.19
C LEU A 154 -35.67 23.56 78.58
N ILE A 155 -34.81 22.62 79.05
CA ILE A 155 -34.86 22.08 80.43
C ILE A 155 -34.51 23.16 81.39
N GLY A 156 -33.47 23.94 81.22
CA GLY A 156 -33.11 25.03 82.12
C GLY A 156 -34.20 26.12 82.18
N ARG A 157 -34.98 26.34 81.13
CA ARG A 157 -36.17 27.20 81.13
C ARG A 157 -37.28 26.57 82.04
N ALA A 158 -37.56 25.27 81.83
CA ALA A 158 -38.57 24.57 82.63
C ALA A 158 -38.21 24.48 84.12
N VAL A 159 -36.95 24.23 84.48
CA VAL A 159 -36.47 24.30 85.88
C VAL A 159 -36.73 25.68 86.47
N ARG A 160 -36.44 26.77 85.73
CA ARG A 160 -36.73 28.13 86.24
C ARG A 160 -38.22 28.39 86.54
N GLU A 161 -39.09 27.94 85.65
CA GLU A 161 -40.54 28.08 85.81
C GLU A 161 -41.08 27.26 87.06
N LEU A 162 -40.61 26.02 87.23
CA LEU A 162 -40.98 25.20 88.41
C LEU A 162 -40.39 25.78 89.66
N SER A 163 -39.18 26.28 89.68
CA SER A 163 -38.56 26.88 90.87
C SER A 163 -39.30 28.10 91.41
N GLN A 164 -40.08 28.80 90.57
CA GLN A 164 -40.93 29.92 91.06
C GLN A 164 -42.12 29.44 91.86
N VAL A 165 -42.54 28.21 91.67
CA VAL A 165 -43.80 27.69 92.31
C VAL A 165 -43.57 26.48 93.25
N SER A 166 -42.39 25.89 93.31
CA SER A 166 -42.03 24.72 94.11
C SER A 166 -42.21 24.93 95.58
N GLY A 167 -42.01 26.15 96.09
CA GLY A 167 -42.21 26.49 97.49
C GLY A 167 -43.68 26.51 97.98
N TYR A 168 -44.66 26.27 97.05
CA TYR A 168 -46.10 26.26 97.43
C TYR A 168 -46.71 24.85 97.43
N ASP A 169 -45.99 23.81 96.96
CA ASP A 169 -46.53 22.47 96.85
C ASP A 169 -45.39 21.43 96.89
N GLU A 170 -45.43 20.46 97.79
CA GLU A 170 -44.40 19.43 97.99
C GLU A 170 -44.25 18.51 96.75
N ASP A 171 -45.33 18.22 95.99
CA ASP A 171 -45.29 17.40 94.77
C ASP A 171 -44.57 18.18 93.66
N VAL A 172 -44.78 19.52 93.60
CA VAL A 172 -44.08 20.38 92.61
C VAL A 172 -42.59 20.51 92.94
N GLU A 173 -42.21 20.57 94.23
CA GLU A 173 -40.83 20.55 94.71
C GLU A 173 -40.10 19.25 94.31
N ALA A 174 -40.80 18.11 94.41
CA ALA A 174 -40.27 16.83 93.93
C ALA A 174 -40.07 16.79 92.40
N LEU A 175 -41.00 17.38 91.63
CA LEU A 175 -40.85 17.49 90.16
C LEU A 175 -39.70 18.42 89.75
N GLU A 176 -39.54 19.54 90.43
CA GLU A 176 -38.40 20.47 90.23
C GLU A 176 -37.05 19.79 90.48
N SER A 177 -36.94 19.04 91.59
CA SER A 177 -35.74 18.30 91.91
C SER A 177 -35.41 17.25 90.89
N GLN A 178 -36.39 16.50 90.36
CA GLN A 178 -36.19 15.53 89.28
C GLN A 178 -35.73 16.19 87.99
N LEU A 179 -36.31 17.35 87.65
CA LEU A 179 -35.91 18.06 86.40
C LEU A 179 -34.52 18.70 86.56
N SER A 180 -34.15 19.15 87.72
CA SER A 180 -32.81 19.66 88.06
C SER A 180 -31.75 18.56 87.99
N GLU A 181 -32.10 17.32 88.37
CA GLU A 181 -31.20 16.16 88.17
C GLU A 181 -30.98 15.81 86.70
N ILE A 182 -32.05 15.90 85.88
CA ILE A 182 -31.95 15.72 84.43
C ILE A 182 -31.08 16.81 83.80
N ASP A 183 -31.23 18.07 84.22
CA ASP A 183 -30.41 19.20 83.76
C ASP A 183 -28.93 19.00 84.07
N SER A 184 -28.60 18.53 85.27
CA SER A 184 -27.24 18.20 85.68
C SER A 184 -26.64 17.08 84.82
N LEU A 185 -27.39 15.97 84.63
CA LEU A 185 -26.96 14.84 83.78
C LEU A 185 -26.78 15.24 82.31
N LEU A 186 -27.62 16.12 81.79
CA LEU A 186 -27.50 16.64 80.43
C LEU A 186 -26.28 17.56 80.26
N SER A 187 -26.00 18.38 81.33
CA SER A 187 -24.79 19.21 81.35
C SER A 187 -23.53 18.38 81.36
N ASP A 188 -23.44 17.31 82.12
CA ASP A 188 -22.32 16.38 82.14
C ASP A 188 -22.14 15.69 80.79
N PHE A 189 -23.24 15.20 80.22
CA PHE A 189 -23.21 14.63 78.87
C PHE A 189 -22.71 15.62 77.81
N ASN A 190 -23.18 16.87 77.85
CA ASN A 190 -22.73 17.90 76.90
C ASN A 190 -21.25 18.25 77.09
N HIS A 191 -20.74 18.21 78.30
CA HIS A 191 -19.34 18.38 78.59
C HIS A 191 -18.48 17.23 77.96
N GLU A 192 -18.91 15.98 78.18
CA GLU A 192 -18.22 14.80 77.63
C GLU A 192 -18.24 14.78 76.07
N ILE A 193 -19.40 15.05 75.49
CA ILE A 193 -19.53 15.03 74.02
C ILE A 193 -18.71 16.17 73.35
N SER A 194 -18.68 17.35 73.99
CA SER A 194 -17.83 18.47 73.54
C SER A 194 -16.35 18.13 73.65
N GLY A 195 -15.94 17.44 74.75
CA GLY A 195 -14.60 16.91 74.92
C GLY A 195 -14.24 15.91 73.85
N TYR A 196 -15.16 15.01 73.47
CA TYR A 196 -14.97 14.07 72.39
C TYR A 196 -14.78 14.78 70.99
N ILE A 197 -15.62 15.78 70.67
CA ILE A 197 -15.55 16.57 69.51
C ILE A 197 -14.19 17.28 69.38
N SER A 198 -13.70 17.88 70.46
CA SER A 198 -12.45 18.63 70.49
C SER A 198 -11.20 17.74 70.37
N GLN A 199 -11.28 16.46 70.72
CA GLN A 199 -10.21 15.47 70.66
C GLN A 199 -10.20 14.69 69.31
N ALA A 200 -11.33 14.68 68.59
CA ALA A 200 -11.49 13.96 67.37
C ALA A 200 -10.85 14.75 66.22
N GLU A 201 -9.64 14.36 65.79
CA GLU A 201 -8.98 14.88 64.59
C GLU A 201 -9.57 14.17 63.36
N PHE A 202 -10.43 14.89 62.63
CA PHE A 202 -10.85 14.47 61.28
C PHE A 202 -10.17 15.37 60.25
N ASP A 203 -9.25 14.76 59.47
CA ASP A 203 -8.54 15.46 58.38
C ASP A 203 -9.37 15.36 57.10
N GLU A 204 -10.10 16.43 56.80
CA GLU A 204 -10.96 16.53 55.62
C GLU A 204 -10.14 16.61 54.33
N GLU A 205 -8.95 17.21 54.34
CA GLU A 205 -8.06 17.35 53.19
C GLU A 205 -7.53 15.97 52.77
N THR A 206 -6.97 15.21 53.72
CA THR A 206 -6.51 13.84 53.48
C THR A 206 -7.63 12.91 53.02
N PHE A 207 -8.85 13.07 53.54
CA PHE A 207 -10.01 12.31 53.06
C PHE A 207 -10.34 12.60 51.64
N TYR A 208 -10.37 13.88 51.21
CA TYR A 208 -10.66 14.29 49.85
C TYR A 208 -9.57 13.84 48.86
N GLU A 209 -8.32 13.95 49.23
CA GLU A 209 -7.19 13.47 48.43
C GLU A 209 -7.24 11.96 48.21
N THR A 210 -7.51 11.20 49.27
CA THR A 210 -7.68 9.74 49.21
C THR A 210 -8.83 9.35 48.28
N GLN A 211 -9.96 10.03 48.38
CA GLN A 211 -11.11 9.80 47.52
C GLN A 211 -10.77 10.08 46.04
N LYS A 212 -10.16 11.25 45.77
CA LYS A 212 -9.78 11.66 44.41
C LYS A 212 -8.83 10.65 43.79
N ARG A 213 -7.83 10.19 44.52
CA ARG A 213 -6.86 9.20 44.04
C ARG A 213 -7.51 7.84 43.76
N LEU A 214 -8.42 7.39 44.61
CA LEU A 214 -9.20 6.17 44.38
C LEU A 214 -10.09 6.27 43.12
N ASP A 215 -10.74 7.41 42.91
CA ASP A 215 -11.56 7.64 41.72
C ASP A 215 -10.72 7.58 40.44
N GLU A 216 -9.52 8.15 40.45
CA GLU A 216 -8.56 8.10 39.36
C GLU A 216 -8.12 6.65 39.07
N ILE A 217 -7.73 5.89 40.08
CA ILE A 217 -7.36 4.48 39.97
C ILE A 217 -8.53 3.64 39.43
N ASN A 218 -9.75 3.83 39.99
CA ASN A 218 -10.94 3.10 39.57
C ASN A 218 -11.32 3.43 38.11
N HIS A 219 -11.10 4.65 37.65
CA HIS A 219 -11.28 5.03 36.27
C HIS A 219 -10.33 4.23 35.36
N LEU A 220 -9.05 4.13 35.70
CA LEU A 220 -8.07 3.34 34.96
C LEU A 220 -8.38 1.84 35.02
N LYS A 221 -8.81 1.33 36.19
CA LYS A 221 -9.27 -0.06 36.31
C LYS A 221 -10.41 -0.37 35.35
N SER A 222 -11.37 0.54 35.19
CA SER A 222 -12.52 0.33 34.29
C SER A 222 -12.13 0.28 32.80
N LYS A 223 -10.98 0.85 32.46
CA LYS A 223 -10.49 0.88 31.07
C LYS A 223 -9.50 -0.24 30.75
N TYR A 224 -8.57 -0.53 31.65
CA TYR A 224 -7.34 -1.27 31.33
C TYR A 224 -7.16 -2.59 32.10
N GLY A 225 -7.94 -2.84 33.13
CA GLY A 225 -7.84 -4.09 33.92
C GLY A 225 -8.60 -4.01 35.24
N ASN A 226 -8.78 -5.15 35.92
CA ASN A 226 -9.54 -5.20 37.17
C ASN A 226 -8.71 -4.85 38.41
N SER A 227 -7.38 -4.83 38.27
CA SER A 227 -6.42 -4.49 39.32
C SER A 227 -5.33 -3.60 38.80
N ILE A 228 -4.54 -2.95 39.66
CA ILE A 228 -3.35 -2.18 39.26
C ILE A 228 -2.34 -3.10 38.57
N ASP A 229 -2.17 -4.32 39.03
CA ASP A 229 -1.26 -5.29 38.42
C ASP A 229 -1.69 -5.65 36.98
N ASP A 230 -3.00 -5.83 36.76
CA ASP A 230 -3.52 -6.06 35.36
C ASP A 230 -3.24 -4.86 34.45
N ILE A 231 -3.37 -3.64 34.96
CA ILE A 231 -3.07 -2.41 34.23
C ILE A 231 -1.58 -2.35 33.86
N LEU A 232 -0.70 -2.70 34.80
CA LEU A 232 0.77 -2.71 34.57
C LEU A 232 1.19 -3.82 33.57
N ILE A 233 0.52 -4.97 33.59
CA ILE A 233 0.70 -6.02 32.57
C ILE A 233 0.27 -5.48 31.20
N SER A 234 -0.92 -4.90 31.10
CA SER A 234 -1.44 -4.29 29.87
C SER A 234 -0.51 -3.20 29.34
N LEU A 235 0.06 -2.38 30.21
CA LEU A 235 1.06 -1.36 29.84
C LEU A 235 2.29 -1.99 29.15
N ASN A 236 2.81 -3.07 29.71
CA ASN A 236 3.96 -3.75 29.11
C ASN A 236 3.63 -4.38 27.74
N GLU A 237 2.48 -5.03 27.62
CA GLU A 237 2.01 -5.58 26.33
C GLU A 237 1.86 -4.50 25.27
N LYS A 238 1.31 -3.32 25.64
CA LYS A 238 1.18 -2.17 24.74
C LYS A 238 2.54 -1.62 24.30
N ARG A 239 3.51 -1.50 25.20
CA ARG A 239 4.88 -1.08 24.90
C ARG A 239 5.58 -2.04 23.93
N GLU A 240 5.44 -3.35 24.14
CA GLU A 240 5.96 -4.35 23.22
C GLU A 240 5.31 -4.22 21.82
N ARG A 241 4.01 -4.02 21.77
CA ARG A 241 3.29 -3.82 20.52
C ARG A 241 3.73 -2.55 19.77
N ILE A 242 3.93 -1.43 20.46
CA ILE A 242 4.49 -0.19 19.92
C ILE A 242 5.88 -0.43 19.31
N SER A 243 6.74 -1.17 20.01
CA SER A 243 8.08 -1.49 19.50
C SER A 243 8.01 -2.25 18.17
N VAL A 244 7.14 -3.26 18.08
CA VAL A 244 6.94 -4.03 16.83
C VAL A 244 6.43 -3.14 15.70
N LEU A 245 5.50 -2.24 15.97
CA LEU A 245 4.94 -1.32 14.97
C LEU A 245 5.99 -0.30 14.47
N ASN A 246 6.84 0.21 15.36
CA ASN A 246 7.92 1.14 15.01
C ASN A 246 9.02 0.48 14.17
N ASP A 247 9.36 -0.77 14.46
CA ASP A 247 10.33 -1.53 13.65
C ASP A 247 9.85 -1.68 12.21
N TYR A 248 8.55 -1.83 12.00
CA TYR A 248 7.96 -1.91 10.68
C TYR A 248 8.02 -0.58 9.90
N ASP A 249 7.87 0.58 10.56
CA ASP A 249 8.04 1.89 9.91
C ASP A 249 9.49 2.11 9.45
N SER A 250 10.45 1.69 10.24
CA SER A 250 11.86 1.68 9.85
C SER A 250 12.12 0.78 8.63
N TYR A 251 11.45 -0.35 8.55
CA TYR A 251 11.51 -1.24 7.39
C TYR A 251 10.94 -0.59 6.12
N LEU A 252 9.77 0.05 6.20
CA LEU A 252 9.17 0.74 5.06
C LEU A 252 10.04 1.88 4.53
N GLN A 253 10.63 2.68 5.40
CA GLN A 253 11.56 3.75 4.99
C GLN A 253 12.78 3.19 4.24
N LYS A 254 13.35 2.08 4.69
CA LYS A 254 14.45 1.41 3.98
C LYS A 254 14.03 0.91 2.61
N LEU A 255 12.83 0.33 2.52
CA LEU A 255 12.27 -0.18 1.27
C LEU A 255 12.03 0.95 0.26
N GLU A 256 11.50 2.08 0.70
CA GLU A 256 11.31 3.29 -0.11
C GLU A 256 12.64 3.83 -0.67
N GLN A 257 13.66 3.90 0.17
CA GLN A 257 15.00 4.33 -0.26
C GLN A 257 15.60 3.37 -1.30
N GLN A 258 15.42 2.05 -1.11
CA GLN A 258 15.89 1.04 -2.06
C GLN A 258 15.13 1.13 -3.39
N LEU A 259 13.82 1.34 -3.35
CA LEU A 259 12.98 1.53 -4.53
C LEU A 259 13.41 2.76 -5.33
N ALA A 260 13.57 3.92 -4.68
CA ALA A 260 14.02 5.15 -5.32
C ALA A 260 15.42 5.01 -5.96
N LYS A 261 16.34 4.31 -5.29
CA LYS A 261 17.65 4.00 -5.86
C LYS A 261 17.54 3.12 -7.11
N LYS A 262 16.73 2.05 -7.05
CA LYS A 262 16.53 1.15 -8.20
C LYS A 262 15.83 1.82 -9.37
N GLU A 263 14.88 2.70 -9.11
CA GLU A 263 14.21 3.50 -10.14
C GLU A 263 15.20 4.41 -10.88
N LYS A 264 16.11 5.04 -10.16
CA LYS A 264 17.16 5.86 -10.76
C LYS A 264 18.14 5.04 -11.62
N GLU A 265 18.56 3.86 -11.12
CA GLU A 265 19.39 2.94 -11.89
C GLU A 265 18.67 2.46 -13.17
N LEU A 266 17.39 2.13 -13.08
CA LEU A 266 16.56 1.73 -14.20
C LEU A 266 16.39 2.85 -15.23
N ALA A 267 16.16 4.09 -14.79
CA ALA A 267 16.08 5.26 -15.67
C ALA A 267 17.37 5.44 -16.45
N GLN A 268 18.53 5.39 -15.78
CA GLN A 268 19.82 5.57 -16.42
C GLN A 268 20.08 4.49 -17.48
N ILE A 269 19.90 3.21 -17.15
CA ILE A 269 20.11 2.11 -18.10
C ILE A 269 19.12 2.21 -19.27
N SER A 270 17.86 2.60 -19.02
CA SER A 270 16.84 2.76 -20.05
C SER A 270 17.20 3.88 -21.04
N ASP A 271 17.71 5.00 -20.55
CA ASP A 271 18.14 6.11 -21.41
C ASP A 271 19.39 5.72 -22.22
N GLU A 272 20.37 5.02 -21.65
CA GLU A 272 21.53 4.50 -22.37
C GLU A 272 21.14 3.52 -23.49
N VAL A 273 20.19 2.61 -23.22
CA VAL A 273 19.66 1.67 -24.22
C VAL A 273 18.92 2.44 -25.32
N SER A 274 18.12 3.44 -24.97
CA SER A 274 17.39 4.28 -25.92
C SER A 274 18.33 5.04 -26.86
N GLU A 275 19.40 5.64 -26.36
CA GLU A 275 20.42 6.31 -27.18
C GLU A 275 21.06 5.35 -28.19
N ILE A 276 21.43 4.14 -27.80
CA ILE A 276 22.00 3.12 -28.70
C ILE A 276 20.99 2.72 -29.78
N ARG A 277 19.71 2.53 -29.41
CA ARG A 277 18.63 2.20 -30.32
C ARG A 277 18.42 3.29 -31.36
N GLN A 278 18.33 4.55 -30.93
CA GLN A 278 18.15 5.71 -31.83
C GLN A 278 19.33 5.83 -32.81
N GLY A 279 20.56 5.69 -32.32
CA GLY A 279 21.74 5.68 -33.16
C GLY A 279 21.78 4.53 -34.17
N SER A 280 21.32 3.35 -33.77
CA SER A 280 21.21 2.17 -34.64
C SER A 280 20.07 2.31 -35.66
N ALA A 281 18.95 2.92 -35.26
CA ALA A 281 17.79 3.17 -36.12
C ALA A 281 18.14 4.06 -37.30
N VAL A 282 18.96 5.10 -37.10
CA VAL A 282 19.41 5.97 -38.22
C VAL A 282 20.14 5.16 -39.29
N LYS A 283 21.02 4.22 -38.89
CA LYS A 283 21.75 3.35 -39.82
C LYS A 283 20.80 2.37 -40.51
N LEU A 284 19.97 1.67 -39.74
CA LEU A 284 18.98 0.73 -40.25
C LEU A 284 18.05 1.37 -41.29
N VAL A 285 17.51 2.55 -40.97
CA VAL A 285 16.67 3.33 -41.90
C VAL A 285 17.39 3.69 -43.19
N SER A 286 18.67 4.10 -43.11
CA SER A 286 19.48 4.40 -44.29
C SER A 286 19.73 3.18 -45.20
N GLU A 287 20.03 2.03 -44.59
CA GLU A 287 20.26 0.77 -45.33
C GLU A 287 18.96 0.26 -45.96
N ILE A 288 17.82 0.31 -45.23
CA ILE A 288 16.50 -0.05 -45.78
C ILE A 288 16.16 0.86 -46.98
N LYS A 289 16.35 2.18 -46.85
CA LYS A 289 16.14 3.10 -47.99
C LYS A 289 16.95 2.71 -49.20
N SER A 290 18.23 2.36 -49.03
CA SER A 290 19.09 1.91 -50.11
C SER A 290 18.54 0.64 -50.75
N ALA A 291 18.17 -0.36 -49.97
CA ALA A 291 17.60 -1.60 -50.46
C ALA A 291 16.27 -1.40 -51.22
N LEU A 292 15.43 -0.48 -50.76
CA LEU A 292 14.17 -0.12 -51.42
C LEU A 292 14.40 0.61 -52.73
N ASN A 293 15.42 1.49 -52.82
CA ASN A 293 15.83 2.12 -54.09
C ASN A 293 16.29 1.07 -55.10
N ASP A 294 17.05 0.06 -54.68
CA ASP A 294 17.44 -1.08 -55.55
C ASP A 294 16.21 -1.84 -56.09
N LEU A 295 15.10 -1.86 -55.32
CA LEU A 295 13.83 -2.46 -55.73
C LEU A 295 12.90 -1.50 -56.49
N ASN A 296 13.46 -0.40 -57.03
CA ASN A 296 12.80 0.61 -57.87
C ASN A 296 11.75 1.47 -57.13
N PHE A 297 11.89 1.64 -55.83
CA PHE A 297 11.16 2.67 -55.06
C PHE A 297 11.96 3.98 -55.05
N LEU A 298 11.97 4.70 -56.19
CA LEU A 298 12.92 5.80 -56.46
C LEU A 298 12.74 7.02 -55.50
N ASP A 299 11.51 7.25 -55.01
CA ASP A 299 11.18 8.39 -54.18
C ASP A 299 10.69 7.98 -52.76
N VAL A 300 11.09 6.78 -52.32
CA VAL A 300 10.68 6.25 -51.06
C VAL A 300 11.20 7.10 -49.89
N GLN A 301 10.30 7.46 -49.00
CA GLN A 301 10.65 7.97 -47.67
C GLN A 301 10.42 6.86 -46.67
N PHE A 302 11.42 6.57 -45.88
CA PHE A 302 11.35 5.55 -44.81
C PHE A 302 11.98 6.13 -43.55
N ASP A 303 11.32 5.97 -42.40
CA ASP A 303 11.80 6.50 -41.13
C ASP A 303 11.37 5.60 -39.96
N MET A 304 11.95 5.84 -38.79
CA MET A 304 11.56 5.19 -37.58
C MET A 304 11.23 6.24 -36.52
N GLN A 305 9.94 6.31 -36.15
CA GLN A 305 9.46 7.17 -35.08
C GLN A 305 9.64 6.46 -33.75
N PHE A 306 10.10 7.19 -32.71
CA PHE A 306 10.19 6.70 -31.34
C PHE A 306 9.13 7.38 -30.47
N ASP A 307 8.19 6.60 -29.96
CA ASP A 307 7.32 7.00 -28.87
C ASP A 307 7.93 6.54 -27.55
N ARG A 308 7.71 7.31 -26.48
CA ARG A 308 8.14 6.93 -25.13
C ARG A 308 6.94 6.35 -24.38
N LEU A 309 7.10 5.15 -23.81
CA LEU A 309 6.08 4.53 -22.97
C LEU A 309 5.94 5.30 -21.64
N PRO A 310 4.73 5.34 -21.04
CA PRO A 310 4.51 6.00 -19.77
C PRO A 310 5.20 5.28 -18.61
N ASP A 311 5.34 3.96 -18.70
CA ASP A 311 5.95 3.12 -17.68
C ASP A 311 7.13 2.34 -18.23
N TYR A 312 8.08 2.03 -17.35
CA TYR A 312 9.19 1.14 -17.69
C TYR A 312 8.69 -0.28 -17.92
N THR A 313 9.32 -0.95 -18.88
CA THR A 313 9.13 -2.37 -19.18
C THR A 313 10.44 -3.14 -19.06
N ALA A 314 10.39 -4.47 -19.14
CA ALA A 314 11.59 -5.29 -19.19
C ALA A 314 12.49 -4.99 -20.41
N ASN A 315 11.92 -4.32 -21.43
CA ASN A 315 12.60 -3.88 -22.65
C ASN A 315 12.90 -2.37 -22.68
N GLY A 316 12.68 -1.65 -21.56
CA GLY A 316 12.86 -0.20 -21.46
C GLY A 316 11.59 0.57 -21.77
N ILE A 317 11.76 1.78 -22.29
CA ILE A 317 10.69 2.77 -22.49
C ILE A 317 10.41 3.08 -23.94
N ASP A 318 11.15 2.50 -24.91
CA ASP A 318 11.01 2.81 -26.32
C ASP A 318 9.88 2.01 -26.97
N ALA A 319 9.09 2.69 -27.79
CA ALA A 319 8.07 2.10 -28.65
C ALA A 319 8.29 2.57 -30.11
N PRO A 320 9.32 2.03 -30.81
CA PRO A 320 9.62 2.43 -32.17
C PRO A 320 8.54 1.96 -33.15
N GLU A 321 8.31 2.76 -34.19
CA GLU A 321 7.39 2.43 -35.30
C GLU A 321 8.01 2.79 -36.64
N PHE A 322 8.04 1.82 -37.57
CA PHE A 322 8.44 2.08 -38.96
C PHE A 322 7.37 2.88 -39.68
N LEU A 323 7.80 3.96 -40.33
CA LEU A 323 6.99 4.82 -41.14
C LEU A 323 7.50 4.79 -42.58
N ILE A 324 6.60 4.80 -43.55
CA ILE A 324 6.93 4.77 -44.96
C ILE A 324 5.99 5.67 -45.79
N SER A 325 6.54 6.26 -46.84
CA SER A 325 5.80 6.82 -47.97
C SER A 325 6.44 6.32 -49.27
N THR A 326 5.65 5.69 -50.13
CA THR A 326 6.10 5.14 -51.44
C THR A 326 5.89 6.10 -52.58
N ASN A 327 5.15 7.19 -52.39
CA ASN A 327 4.82 8.18 -53.44
C ASN A 327 5.29 9.58 -53.06
N PRO A 328 5.82 10.35 -54.05
CA PRO A 328 6.20 11.74 -53.82
C PRO A 328 5.03 12.59 -53.32
N GLY A 329 5.26 13.35 -52.25
CA GLY A 329 4.26 14.27 -51.68
C GLY A 329 3.21 13.64 -50.76
N GLU A 330 3.22 12.32 -50.58
CA GLU A 330 2.40 11.67 -49.53
C GLU A 330 3.08 11.77 -48.16
N PRO A 331 2.31 11.92 -47.08
CA PRO A 331 2.86 11.88 -45.73
C PRO A 331 3.34 10.47 -45.35
N LEU A 332 4.34 10.40 -44.45
CA LEU A 332 4.76 9.15 -43.83
C LEU A 332 3.59 8.49 -43.10
N LYS A 333 3.38 7.20 -43.34
CA LYS A 333 2.32 6.38 -42.69
C LYS A 333 2.97 5.16 -42.03
N PRO A 334 2.37 4.64 -40.93
CA PRO A 334 2.79 3.35 -40.38
C PRO A 334 2.88 2.27 -41.46
N LEU A 335 3.94 1.47 -41.40
CA LEU A 335 4.20 0.40 -42.39
C LEU A 335 2.99 -0.53 -42.59
N GLY A 336 2.25 -0.82 -41.50
CA GLY A 336 1.01 -1.62 -41.54
C GLY A 336 -0.17 -1.00 -42.30
N LYS A 337 -0.04 0.26 -42.76
CA LYS A 337 -1.09 0.98 -43.53
C LYS A 337 -0.78 1.06 -45.02
N VAL A 338 0.25 0.37 -45.50
CA VAL A 338 0.54 0.26 -46.93
C VAL A 338 -0.56 -0.56 -47.62
N ALA A 339 -1.14 -0.02 -48.68
CA ALA A 339 -2.38 -0.56 -49.25
C ALA A 339 -2.15 -1.64 -50.32
N SER A 340 -0.95 -1.67 -50.99
CA SER A 340 -0.67 -2.59 -52.10
C SER A 340 0.07 -3.84 -51.63
N GLY A 341 -0.46 -5.02 -51.89
CA GLY A 341 0.15 -6.32 -51.53
C GLY A 341 1.54 -6.49 -52.17
N GLY A 342 1.68 -6.20 -53.49
CA GLY A 342 2.95 -6.30 -54.19
C GLY A 342 4.00 -5.29 -53.72
N GLU A 343 3.60 -4.05 -53.39
CA GLU A 343 4.52 -3.08 -52.78
C GLU A 343 5.00 -3.56 -51.42
N LEU A 344 4.07 -4.06 -50.62
CA LEU A 344 4.37 -4.55 -49.29
C LEU A 344 5.31 -5.76 -49.32
N SER A 345 5.10 -6.72 -50.22
CA SER A 345 5.98 -7.89 -50.39
C SER A 345 7.42 -7.46 -50.79
N ARG A 346 7.56 -6.45 -51.66
CA ARG A 346 8.88 -5.89 -52.04
C ARG A 346 9.54 -5.12 -50.92
N ILE A 347 8.78 -4.33 -50.13
CA ILE A 347 9.27 -3.65 -48.92
C ILE A 347 9.80 -4.68 -47.92
N MET A 348 9.04 -5.77 -47.73
CA MET A 348 9.46 -6.87 -46.84
C MET A 348 10.73 -7.55 -47.36
N LEU A 349 10.86 -7.77 -48.66
CA LEU A 349 12.10 -8.29 -49.25
C LEU A 349 13.28 -7.38 -48.94
N GLY A 350 13.13 -6.07 -49.10
CA GLY A 350 14.19 -5.09 -48.78
C GLY A 350 14.60 -5.14 -47.30
N ILE A 351 13.63 -5.15 -46.37
CA ILE A 351 13.91 -5.23 -44.95
C ILE A 351 14.57 -6.56 -44.58
N LYS A 352 14.06 -7.68 -45.10
CA LYS A 352 14.62 -9.03 -44.88
C LYS A 352 16.03 -9.18 -45.43
N THR A 353 16.36 -8.55 -46.52
CA THR A 353 17.73 -8.57 -47.05
C THR A 353 18.74 -7.91 -46.11
N ILE A 354 18.36 -6.80 -45.46
CA ILE A 354 19.20 -6.13 -44.45
C ILE A 354 19.31 -6.94 -43.17
N MET A 355 18.25 -7.67 -42.80
CA MET A 355 18.21 -8.48 -41.59
C MET A 355 18.71 -9.91 -41.75
N ALA A 356 19.09 -10.33 -42.98
CA ALA A 356 19.34 -11.74 -43.35
C ALA A 356 20.36 -12.47 -42.45
N GLU A 357 21.36 -11.78 -41.90
CA GLU A 357 22.37 -12.37 -41.02
C GLU A 357 21.82 -12.61 -39.63
N ASN A 358 20.77 -11.89 -39.21
CA ASN A 358 20.20 -11.89 -37.87
C ASN A 358 18.77 -12.47 -37.83
N ASP A 359 18.19 -12.82 -38.98
CA ASP A 359 16.84 -13.41 -39.05
C ASP A 359 16.92 -14.93 -38.84
N HIS A 360 16.25 -15.40 -37.77
CA HIS A 360 16.25 -16.81 -37.39
C HIS A 360 15.18 -17.65 -38.10
N ILE A 361 14.36 -17.03 -38.99
CA ILE A 361 13.30 -17.73 -39.72
C ILE A 361 13.90 -18.37 -40.97
N GLU A 362 13.93 -19.70 -41.02
CA GLU A 362 14.60 -20.45 -42.08
C GLU A 362 13.89 -20.39 -43.47
N SER A 363 12.55 -20.22 -43.49
CA SER A 363 11.76 -20.25 -44.71
C SER A 363 10.91 -19.00 -44.89
N LEU A 364 11.09 -18.34 -46.05
CA LEU A 364 10.36 -17.12 -46.43
C LEU A 364 9.50 -17.40 -47.64
N ILE A 365 8.24 -17.03 -47.63
CA ILE A 365 7.29 -17.18 -48.72
C ILE A 365 6.87 -15.80 -49.20
N PHE A 366 7.11 -15.50 -50.47
CA PHE A 366 6.70 -14.25 -51.09
C PHE A 366 5.56 -14.50 -52.08
N ASP A 367 4.41 -13.90 -51.82
CA ASP A 367 3.26 -13.90 -52.72
C ASP A 367 3.05 -12.53 -53.35
N GLU A 368 2.59 -12.47 -54.61
CA GLU A 368 2.32 -11.23 -55.36
C GLU A 368 3.51 -10.26 -55.48
N ILE A 369 4.76 -10.71 -55.30
CA ILE A 369 5.94 -9.83 -55.28
C ILE A 369 6.14 -9.15 -56.64
N ASP A 370 5.67 -9.75 -57.71
CA ASP A 370 5.73 -9.29 -59.08
C ASP A 370 4.52 -8.46 -59.52
N SER A 371 3.57 -8.20 -58.62
CA SER A 371 2.41 -7.38 -58.93
C SER A 371 2.81 -5.92 -59.22
N GLY A 372 2.39 -5.44 -60.42
CA GLY A 372 2.65 -4.07 -60.87
C GLY A 372 4.07 -3.76 -61.30
N ILE A 373 4.92 -4.78 -61.52
CA ILE A 373 6.29 -4.59 -62.01
C ILE A 373 6.55 -5.39 -63.31
N SER A 374 7.57 -4.99 -64.04
CA SER A 374 8.03 -5.68 -65.28
C SER A 374 9.49 -5.35 -65.57
N GLY A 375 10.08 -6.09 -66.48
CA GLY A 375 11.39 -5.79 -67.04
C GLY A 375 12.51 -5.68 -65.99
N ARG A 376 13.17 -4.52 -65.91
CA ARG A 376 14.32 -4.29 -65.05
C ARG A 376 14.00 -4.45 -63.57
N THR A 377 12.83 -3.99 -63.14
CA THR A 377 12.42 -4.12 -61.70
C THR A 377 12.26 -5.58 -61.27
N ALA A 378 11.71 -6.42 -62.15
CA ALA A 378 11.58 -7.86 -61.90
C ALA A 378 12.96 -8.54 -61.76
N GLN A 379 13.95 -8.12 -62.58
CA GLN A 379 15.31 -8.61 -62.44
C GLN A 379 15.94 -8.22 -61.11
N MET A 380 15.77 -6.96 -60.68
CA MET A 380 16.31 -6.48 -59.39
C MET A 380 15.68 -7.24 -58.20
N VAL A 381 14.38 -7.53 -58.25
CA VAL A 381 13.69 -8.37 -57.26
C VAL A 381 14.30 -9.77 -57.24
N SER A 382 14.55 -10.40 -58.44
CA SER A 382 15.18 -11.72 -58.54
C SER A 382 16.60 -11.73 -57.95
N GLU A 383 17.40 -10.69 -58.22
CA GLU A 383 18.75 -10.56 -57.65
C GLU A 383 18.71 -10.47 -56.11
N LYS A 384 17.80 -9.67 -55.52
CA LYS A 384 17.64 -9.56 -54.07
C LYS A 384 17.13 -10.86 -53.45
N MET A 385 16.21 -11.58 -54.10
CA MET A 385 15.79 -12.91 -53.65
C MET A 385 16.92 -13.94 -53.68
N ASN A 386 17.76 -13.91 -54.70
CA ASN A 386 18.94 -14.77 -54.79
C ASN A 386 19.96 -14.45 -53.67
N GLU A 387 20.17 -13.19 -53.36
CA GLU A 387 21.00 -12.75 -52.22
C GLU A 387 20.47 -13.30 -50.89
N LEU A 388 19.18 -13.12 -50.62
CA LEU A 388 18.49 -13.61 -49.40
C LEU A 388 18.45 -15.17 -49.38
N GLY A 389 18.33 -15.81 -50.54
CA GLY A 389 18.30 -17.27 -50.67
C GLY A 389 19.61 -17.99 -50.34
N ARG A 390 20.70 -17.24 -50.09
CA ARG A 390 21.95 -17.85 -49.57
C ARG A 390 21.85 -18.28 -48.11
N ASN A 391 20.98 -17.59 -47.37
CA ASN A 391 20.82 -17.82 -45.92
C ASN A 391 19.45 -18.43 -45.57
N HIS A 392 18.45 -18.31 -46.47
CA HIS A 392 17.06 -18.75 -46.22
C HIS A 392 16.52 -19.60 -47.35
N GLN A 393 15.58 -20.49 -47.07
CA GLN A 393 14.77 -21.11 -48.10
C GLN A 393 13.72 -20.10 -48.57
N ILE A 394 13.73 -19.78 -49.87
CA ILE A 394 12.76 -18.85 -50.44
C ILE A 394 11.77 -19.62 -51.32
N ILE A 395 10.49 -19.38 -51.08
CA ILE A 395 9.39 -19.83 -51.92
C ILE A 395 8.72 -18.58 -52.51
N CYS A 396 8.65 -18.47 -53.81
CA CYS A 396 8.04 -17.32 -54.47
C CYS A 396 6.91 -17.79 -55.40
N ILE A 397 5.77 -17.10 -55.34
CA ILE A 397 4.66 -17.25 -56.25
C ILE A 397 4.79 -16.10 -57.26
N THR A 398 5.08 -16.45 -58.53
CA THR A 398 5.36 -15.44 -59.57
C THR A 398 4.80 -15.89 -60.91
N HIS A 399 4.41 -14.92 -61.76
CA HIS A 399 4.05 -15.13 -63.15
C HIS A 399 5.10 -14.58 -64.10
N LEU A 400 6.17 -13.94 -63.60
CA LEU A 400 7.23 -13.35 -64.38
C LEU A 400 8.42 -14.32 -64.53
N PRO A 401 8.82 -14.70 -65.79
CA PRO A 401 9.95 -15.59 -66.03
C PRO A 401 11.30 -15.06 -65.48
N GLN A 402 11.43 -13.74 -65.34
CA GLN A 402 12.62 -13.09 -64.80
C GLN A 402 12.84 -13.35 -63.29
N ILE A 403 11.79 -13.71 -62.58
CA ILE A 403 11.83 -14.00 -61.16
C ILE A 403 11.94 -15.48 -60.87
N ALA A 404 11.40 -16.33 -61.73
CA ALA A 404 11.49 -17.78 -61.69
C ALA A 404 12.90 -18.27 -62.08
#